data_b8afc3dac56f163ed23dbe8331b4d39e
#
_entry.id   b8afc3dac56f163ed23dbe8331b4d39e
#
_cell.length_a   1.000
_cell.length_b   1.000
_cell.length_c   1.000
_cell.angle_alpha   90.00
_cell.angle_beta   90.00
_cell.angle_gamma   90.00
#
_symmetry.space_group_name_H-M   'P 1'
#
loop_
_entity.id
_entity.type
_entity.pdbx_description
1 polymer ?
#
loop_
_entity_poly.entity_id
_entity_poly.type
_entity_poly.pdbx_seq_one_letter_code
_entity_poly.pdbx_strand_id
1 'polypeptide(L)'
;MKAKLTLMALTMATELMAQGVLDVHSHLITPEYRAVLEQHGMQLDEGFPLPAWSVEQHLMDMNTIGIATSVITMPAPQPYFGDVEEAKRIIRQNNEAAATLKAQYKARFLFCASLPLPDVNAAIEEAVYALDSLDANGIKLSTNVYGQYLGDPALDSLMEVLNERSAVIILHPCKPSPYNDDLMKGVPLAMSEYLAETTRAVSNMITHNVLSRYPNLRVVVPHCGAYLPLAIPRMKSIHPAVQNAGLVGDIDWDTQLSRLYYDLAGAVSIPTIKMMLTITEPNHLLYGSDYPYVAADVLKRKLGILRMDLLNDEELAPYVDDIFGKNFLKLLRNEQ
;
A
#
# COMPACT_ATOMS: atom_id res chain seq x y z
N MET A 1 -15.92 -32.09 -5.82
CA MET A 1 -15.29 -32.22 -4.47
C MET A 1 -14.26 -31.09 -4.22
N LYS A 2 -13.33 -30.82 -5.15
CA LYS A 2 -12.34 -29.72 -4.99
C LYS A 2 -12.98 -28.33 -4.80
N ALA A 3 -13.99 -27.97 -5.60
CA ALA A 3 -14.67 -26.67 -5.48
C ALA A 3 -15.39 -26.44 -4.15
N LYS A 4 -15.97 -27.48 -3.53
CA LYS A 4 -16.59 -27.38 -2.20
C LYS A 4 -15.56 -27.27 -1.07
N LEU A 5 -14.38 -27.93 -1.21
CA LEU A 5 -13.29 -27.77 -0.25
C LEU A 5 -12.67 -26.37 -0.32
N THR A 6 -12.52 -25.81 -1.53
CA THR A 6 -11.99 -24.45 -1.72
C THR A 6 -12.96 -23.42 -1.14
N LEU A 7 -14.26 -23.57 -1.37
CA LEU A 7 -15.28 -22.65 -0.82
C LEU A 7 -15.36 -22.74 0.72
N MET A 8 -15.23 -23.94 1.29
CA MET A 8 -15.28 -24.15 2.74
C MET A 8 -13.99 -23.66 3.45
N ALA A 9 -12.82 -23.80 2.81
CA ALA A 9 -11.57 -23.22 3.30
C ALA A 9 -11.58 -21.68 3.20
N LEU A 10 -12.19 -21.14 2.15
CA LEU A 10 -12.36 -19.69 1.97
C LEU A 10 -13.31 -19.10 3.03
N THR A 11 -14.43 -19.80 3.36
CA THR A 11 -15.35 -19.37 4.42
C THR A 11 -14.74 -19.46 5.80
N MET A 12 -14.00 -20.51 6.14
CA MET A 12 -13.31 -20.60 7.44
C MET A 12 -12.20 -19.57 7.59
N ALA A 13 -11.42 -19.30 6.53
CA ALA A 13 -10.41 -18.25 6.55
C ALA A 13 -11.04 -16.85 6.72
N THR A 14 -12.19 -16.61 6.07
CA THR A 14 -12.93 -15.35 6.21
C THR A 14 -13.57 -15.17 7.58
N GLU A 15 -14.04 -16.23 8.25
CA GLU A 15 -14.55 -16.16 9.60
C GLU A 15 -13.43 -15.89 10.64
N LEU A 16 -12.25 -16.48 10.46
CA LEU A 16 -11.09 -16.21 11.32
C LEU A 16 -10.56 -14.77 11.15
N MET A 17 -10.55 -14.25 9.92
CA MET A 17 -10.18 -12.86 9.60
C MET A 17 -11.20 -11.86 10.15
N ALA A 18 -12.49 -12.22 10.19
CA ALA A 18 -13.55 -11.33 10.69
C ALA A 18 -13.52 -11.10 12.22
N GLN A 19 -12.73 -11.84 12.97
CA GLN A 19 -12.67 -11.74 14.43
C GLN A 19 -11.43 -11.03 14.98
N GLY A 20 -10.50 -10.56 14.13
CA GLY A 20 -9.26 -9.92 14.54
C GLY A 20 -8.85 -8.73 13.68
N VAL A 21 -7.83 -8.00 14.15
CA VAL A 21 -7.27 -6.87 13.41
C VAL A 21 -6.55 -7.37 12.15
N LEU A 22 -6.91 -6.81 11.00
CA LEU A 22 -6.24 -7.03 9.73
C LEU A 22 -5.36 -5.83 9.42
N ASP A 23 -4.07 -6.06 9.35
CA ASP A 23 -3.04 -5.07 9.06
C ASP A 23 -2.72 -5.06 7.56
N VAL A 24 -3.05 -3.96 6.88
CA VAL A 24 -2.84 -3.86 5.42
C VAL A 24 -1.48 -3.29 5.04
N HIS A 25 -0.67 -2.86 6.02
CA HIS A 25 0.60 -2.19 5.80
C HIS A 25 1.68 -2.79 6.70
N SER A 26 2.32 -3.82 6.20
CA SER A 26 3.51 -4.41 6.82
C SER A 26 4.51 -4.88 5.79
N HIS A 27 5.73 -5.15 6.23
CA HIS A 27 6.84 -5.41 5.31
C HIS A 27 7.50 -6.77 5.53
N LEU A 28 7.93 -7.36 4.40
CA LEU A 28 8.74 -8.55 4.31
C LEU A 28 10.16 -8.16 3.89
N ILE A 29 11.12 -8.37 4.76
CA ILE A 29 12.54 -8.10 4.50
C ILE A 29 13.28 -9.43 4.42
N THR A 30 13.34 -10.00 3.20
CA THR A 30 14.05 -11.26 2.99
C THR A 30 15.57 -11.08 3.10
N PRO A 31 16.32 -12.14 3.46
CA PRO A 31 17.79 -12.09 3.45
C PRO A 31 18.37 -11.67 2.10
N GLU A 32 17.76 -12.12 1.00
CA GLU A 32 18.19 -11.81 -0.37
C GLU A 32 18.00 -10.33 -0.69
N TYR A 33 16.85 -9.75 -0.31
CA TYR A 33 16.59 -8.31 -0.47
C TYR A 33 17.61 -7.50 0.34
N ARG A 34 17.83 -7.85 1.60
CA ARG A 34 18.84 -7.20 2.46
C ARG A 34 20.23 -7.27 1.83
N ALA A 35 20.66 -8.45 1.36
CA ALA A 35 21.99 -8.66 0.78
C ALA A 35 22.22 -7.78 -0.47
N VAL A 36 21.19 -7.62 -1.31
CA VAL A 36 21.29 -6.73 -2.49
C VAL A 36 21.40 -5.26 -2.07
N LEU A 37 20.64 -4.81 -1.09
CA LEU A 37 20.78 -3.45 -0.57
C LEU A 37 22.18 -3.18 -0.03
N GLU A 38 22.73 -4.11 0.76
CA GLU A 38 24.08 -4.01 1.30
C GLU A 38 25.15 -4.01 0.20
N GLN A 39 24.99 -4.86 -0.84
CA GLN A 39 25.87 -4.92 -2.02
C GLN A 39 25.92 -3.58 -2.77
N HIS A 40 24.81 -2.86 -2.84
CA HIS A 40 24.72 -1.54 -3.46
C HIS A 40 25.01 -0.37 -2.48
N GLY A 41 25.55 -0.67 -1.29
CA GLY A 41 25.92 0.34 -0.28
C GLY A 41 24.73 0.98 0.41
N MET A 42 23.54 0.41 0.28
CA MET A 42 22.31 0.90 0.91
C MET A 42 22.09 0.22 2.27
N GLN A 43 22.89 0.60 3.25
CA GLN A 43 22.77 0.12 4.65
C GLN A 43 21.58 0.74 5.38
N LEU A 44 21.06 1.85 4.85
CA LEU A 44 19.88 2.55 5.34
C LEU A 44 18.79 2.52 4.26
N ASP A 45 17.57 2.18 4.65
CA ASP A 45 16.39 2.34 3.84
C ASP A 45 16.06 3.84 3.76
N GLU A 46 16.52 4.49 2.69
CA GLU A 46 16.29 5.92 2.44
C GLU A 46 16.55 6.83 3.67
N GLY A 47 17.60 6.48 4.41
CA GLY A 47 18.04 7.19 5.62
C GLY A 47 17.56 6.58 6.93
N PHE A 48 16.70 5.56 6.91
CA PHE A 48 16.24 4.82 8.08
C PHE A 48 16.95 3.46 8.21
N PRO A 49 17.36 2.99 9.40
CA PRO A 49 17.96 1.68 9.56
C PRO A 49 17.01 0.57 9.09
N LEU A 50 17.46 -0.29 8.16
CA LEU A 50 16.66 -1.43 7.71
C LEU A 50 16.44 -2.42 8.87
N PRO A 51 15.19 -2.64 9.33
CA PRO A 51 14.93 -3.49 10.49
C PRO A 51 15.35 -4.94 10.27
N ALA A 52 15.77 -5.63 11.33
CA ALA A 52 15.87 -7.07 11.32
C ALA A 52 14.47 -7.68 11.17
N TRP A 53 14.36 -8.76 10.39
CA TRP A 53 13.09 -9.44 10.17
C TRP A 53 13.28 -10.96 10.16
N SER A 54 12.36 -11.68 10.77
CA SER A 54 12.16 -13.12 10.58
C SER A 54 10.66 -13.44 10.70
N VAL A 55 10.24 -14.54 10.11
CA VAL A 55 8.84 -14.95 10.17
C VAL A 55 8.39 -15.27 11.59
N GLU A 56 9.26 -15.90 12.39
CA GLU A 56 9.00 -16.24 13.79
C GLU A 56 8.77 -14.98 14.62
N GLN A 57 9.63 -13.96 14.44
CA GLN A 57 9.49 -12.70 15.14
C GLN A 57 8.22 -11.97 14.68
N HIS A 58 7.93 -11.93 13.39
CA HIS A 58 6.71 -11.30 12.88
C HIS A 58 5.45 -11.95 13.47
N LEU A 59 5.37 -13.28 13.52
CA LEU A 59 4.25 -13.99 14.11
C LEU A 59 4.11 -13.74 15.63
N MET A 60 5.23 -13.69 16.38
CA MET A 60 5.21 -13.34 17.79
C MET A 60 4.74 -11.91 18.02
N ASP A 61 5.21 -10.98 17.18
CA ASP A 61 4.85 -9.58 17.27
C ASP A 61 3.39 -9.33 16.89
N MET A 62 2.87 -10.00 15.85
CA MET A 62 1.44 -10.00 15.53
C MET A 62 0.60 -10.43 16.74
N ASN A 63 1.00 -11.50 17.43
CA ASN A 63 0.29 -11.96 18.65
C ASN A 63 0.38 -10.92 19.78
N THR A 64 1.53 -10.29 19.94
CA THR A 64 1.77 -9.26 20.96
C THR A 64 0.93 -8.01 20.70
N ILE A 65 0.83 -7.58 19.45
CA ILE A 65 0.07 -6.38 19.01
C ILE A 65 -1.43 -6.69 19.06
N GLY A 66 -1.86 -7.89 18.72
CA GLY A 66 -3.25 -8.30 18.54
C GLY A 66 -3.68 -8.30 17.06
N ILE A 67 -2.72 -8.47 16.14
CA ILE A 67 -2.98 -8.60 14.70
C ILE A 67 -3.27 -10.05 14.36
N ALA A 68 -4.40 -10.30 13.73
CA ALA A 68 -4.79 -11.65 13.28
C ALA A 68 -4.15 -11.98 11.93
N THR A 69 -4.22 -11.04 10.98
CA THR A 69 -3.72 -11.19 9.61
C THR A 69 -2.90 -9.97 9.22
N SER A 70 -1.78 -10.16 8.55
CA SER A 70 -0.90 -9.10 8.05
C SER A 70 -0.70 -9.24 6.54
N VAL A 71 -0.85 -8.13 5.81
CA VAL A 71 -0.51 -8.04 4.39
C VAL A 71 0.95 -7.63 4.28
N ILE A 72 1.79 -8.57 3.84
CA ILE A 72 3.23 -8.33 3.71
C ILE A 72 3.59 -7.83 2.31
N THR A 73 4.44 -6.81 2.25
CA THR A 73 4.94 -6.21 1.01
C THR A 73 6.45 -6.00 1.11
N MET A 74 7.15 -5.97 -0.01
CA MET A 74 8.54 -5.50 -0.03
C MET A 74 8.56 -3.99 0.33
N PRO A 75 9.40 -3.52 1.27
CA PRO A 75 9.50 -2.09 1.59
C PRO A 75 10.19 -1.28 0.48
N ALA A 76 10.47 -0.01 0.75
CA ALA A 76 11.43 0.79 -0.01
C ALA A 76 12.87 0.45 0.46
N PRO A 77 13.89 0.73 -0.38
CA PRO A 77 13.78 1.14 -1.78
C PRO A 77 13.43 -0.02 -2.70
N GLN A 78 12.89 0.27 -3.88
CA GLN A 78 12.73 -0.73 -4.93
C GLN A 78 14.12 -1.23 -5.36
N PRO A 79 14.37 -2.56 -5.50
CA PRO A 79 15.70 -3.11 -5.77
C PRO A 79 16.07 -3.03 -7.26
N TYR A 80 16.02 -1.83 -7.82
CA TYR A 80 16.54 -1.52 -9.15
C TYR A 80 17.69 -0.51 -9.03
N PHE A 81 18.88 -0.94 -9.39
CA PHE A 81 20.12 -0.16 -9.30
C PHE A 81 20.80 -0.02 -10.68
N GLY A 82 19.98 -0.02 -11.75
CA GLY A 82 20.44 0.07 -13.13
C GLY A 82 20.53 -1.27 -13.86
N ASP A 83 20.33 -2.39 -13.16
CA ASP A 83 20.29 -3.75 -13.73
C ASP A 83 18.87 -4.33 -13.62
N VAL A 84 18.20 -4.49 -14.74
CA VAL A 84 16.83 -5.03 -14.84
C VAL A 84 16.80 -6.52 -14.45
N GLU A 85 17.78 -7.30 -14.85
CA GLU A 85 17.82 -8.73 -14.57
C GLU A 85 18.07 -9.01 -13.08
N GLU A 86 18.88 -8.18 -12.42
CA GLU A 86 19.03 -8.24 -10.96
C GLU A 86 17.69 -7.90 -10.28
N ALA A 87 17.03 -6.82 -10.67
CA ALA A 87 15.75 -6.43 -10.11
C ALA A 87 14.67 -7.51 -10.30
N LYS A 88 14.56 -8.09 -11.50
CA LYS A 88 13.65 -9.20 -11.80
C LYS A 88 13.89 -10.40 -10.87
N ARG A 89 15.15 -10.78 -10.72
CA ARG A 89 15.53 -11.93 -9.88
C ARG A 89 15.15 -11.70 -8.41
N ILE A 90 15.49 -10.55 -7.85
CA ILE A 90 15.22 -10.24 -6.43
C ILE A 90 13.73 -10.11 -6.16
N ILE A 91 13.01 -9.42 -7.05
CA ILE A 91 11.56 -9.25 -6.91
C ILE A 91 10.85 -10.60 -7.01
N ARG A 92 11.20 -11.44 -7.98
CA ARG A 92 10.65 -12.80 -8.11
C ARG A 92 10.90 -13.62 -6.84
N GLN A 93 12.12 -13.65 -6.32
CA GLN A 93 12.46 -14.36 -5.09
C GLN A 93 11.65 -13.86 -3.89
N ASN A 94 11.48 -12.55 -3.77
CA ASN A 94 10.68 -11.97 -2.68
C ASN A 94 9.18 -12.32 -2.79
N ASN A 95 8.62 -12.27 -4.00
CA ASN A 95 7.23 -12.63 -4.25
C ASN A 95 6.96 -14.12 -3.97
N GLU A 96 7.86 -15.01 -4.38
CA GLU A 96 7.79 -16.45 -4.11
C GLU A 96 7.94 -16.76 -2.61
N ALA A 97 8.82 -16.03 -1.90
CA ALA A 97 8.95 -16.13 -0.45
C ALA A 97 7.65 -15.71 0.25
N ALA A 98 7.04 -14.59 -0.16
CA ALA A 98 5.76 -14.12 0.37
C ALA A 98 4.63 -15.13 0.11
N ALA A 99 4.55 -15.71 -1.10
CA ALA A 99 3.59 -16.75 -1.44
C ALA A 99 3.78 -18.02 -0.58
N THR A 100 5.03 -18.40 -0.31
CA THR A 100 5.37 -19.52 0.57
C THR A 100 4.88 -19.27 2.00
N LEU A 101 5.11 -18.07 2.54
CA LEU A 101 4.64 -17.68 3.86
C LEU A 101 3.11 -17.69 3.95
N LYS A 102 2.42 -17.15 2.93
CA LYS A 102 0.95 -17.20 2.83
C LYS A 102 0.44 -18.65 2.84
N ALA A 103 1.07 -19.55 2.10
CA ALA A 103 0.68 -20.95 2.02
C ALA A 103 0.95 -21.71 3.34
N GLN A 104 2.08 -21.44 3.98
CA GLN A 104 2.53 -22.10 5.22
C GLN A 104 1.73 -21.61 6.44
N TYR A 105 1.50 -20.32 6.55
CA TYR A 105 0.84 -19.68 7.69
C TYR A 105 -0.53 -19.12 7.30
N LYS A 106 -1.40 -20.02 6.85
CA LYS A 106 -2.77 -19.68 6.38
C LYS A 106 -3.50 -18.79 7.38
N ALA A 107 -4.20 -17.79 6.86
CA ALA A 107 -4.90 -16.74 7.60
C ALA A 107 -4.00 -15.79 8.43
N ARG A 108 -2.68 -16.02 8.51
CA ARG A 108 -1.77 -15.09 9.18
C ARG A 108 -1.15 -14.10 8.19
N PHE A 109 -0.82 -14.55 6.98
CA PHE A 109 -0.25 -13.70 5.95
C PHE A 109 -1.10 -13.67 4.67
N LEU A 110 -1.32 -12.48 4.18
CA LEU A 110 -1.64 -12.13 2.81
C LEU A 110 -0.43 -11.40 2.23
N PHE A 111 -0.34 -11.26 0.91
CA PHE A 111 0.73 -10.47 0.33
C PHE A 111 0.31 -9.71 -0.93
N CYS A 112 0.96 -8.57 -1.16
CA CYS A 112 0.93 -7.88 -2.43
C CYS A 112 2.31 -7.92 -3.07
N ALA A 113 2.36 -8.36 -4.32
CA ALA A 113 3.61 -8.60 -5.04
C ALA A 113 4.23 -7.29 -5.53
N SER A 114 5.55 -7.20 -5.51
CA SER A 114 6.30 -6.11 -6.14
C SER A 114 6.59 -6.40 -7.60
N LEU A 115 6.82 -5.35 -8.42
CA LEU A 115 7.06 -5.46 -9.86
C LEU A 115 8.41 -4.87 -10.24
N PRO A 116 9.13 -5.43 -11.25
CA PRO A 116 10.47 -5.01 -11.66
C PRO A 116 10.43 -3.78 -12.59
N LEU A 117 9.72 -2.73 -12.18
CA LEU A 117 9.81 -1.44 -12.85
C LEU A 117 11.24 -0.86 -12.71
N PRO A 118 11.74 -0.11 -13.69
CA PRO A 118 11.00 0.57 -14.77
C PRO A 118 10.76 -0.26 -16.03
N ASP A 119 11.16 -1.53 -16.10
CA ASP A 119 10.86 -2.38 -17.25
C ASP A 119 9.37 -2.79 -17.21
N VAL A 120 8.57 -2.16 -18.06
CA VAL A 120 7.10 -2.36 -18.08
C VAL A 120 6.75 -3.78 -18.56
N ASN A 121 7.49 -4.34 -19.52
CA ASN A 121 7.23 -5.70 -19.99
C ASN A 121 7.52 -6.73 -18.91
N ALA A 122 8.66 -6.61 -18.24
CA ALA A 122 9.00 -7.45 -17.10
C ALA A 122 8.00 -7.28 -15.94
N ALA A 123 7.52 -6.06 -15.71
CA ALA A 123 6.49 -5.78 -14.72
C ALA A 123 5.15 -6.46 -15.05
N ILE A 124 4.74 -6.47 -16.32
CA ILE A 124 3.55 -7.18 -16.79
C ILE A 124 3.69 -8.70 -16.58
N GLU A 125 4.83 -9.28 -17.00
CA GLU A 125 5.10 -10.71 -16.81
C GLU A 125 5.05 -11.11 -15.33
N GLU A 126 5.65 -10.30 -14.47
CA GLU A 126 5.67 -10.55 -13.01
C GLU A 126 4.27 -10.36 -12.39
N ALA A 127 3.51 -9.35 -12.81
CA ALA A 127 2.15 -9.12 -12.32
C ALA A 127 1.22 -10.30 -12.66
N VAL A 128 1.29 -10.79 -13.89
CA VAL A 128 0.53 -11.98 -14.34
C VAL A 128 0.92 -13.21 -13.53
N TYR A 129 2.22 -13.45 -13.37
CA TYR A 129 2.71 -14.58 -12.58
C TYR A 129 2.28 -14.49 -11.11
N ALA A 130 2.42 -13.33 -10.50
CA ALA A 130 2.07 -13.14 -9.10
C ALA A 130 0.57 -13.31 -8.83
N LEU A 131 -0.28 -12.70 -9.67
CA LEU A 131 -1.73 -12.74 -9.49
C LEU A 131 -2.32 -14.10 -9.90
N ASP A 132 -1.88 -14.68 -11.05
CA ASP A 132 -2.49 -15.84 -11.63
C ASP A 132 -1.89 -17.17 -11.10
N SER A 133 -0.61 -17.18 -10.64
CA SER A 133 0.10 -18.39 -10.23
C SER A 133 0.49 -18.42 -8.76
N LEU A 134 0.89 -17.29 -8.18
CA LEU A 134 1.27 -17.20 -6.76
C LEU A 134 0.10 -16.87 -5.83
N ASP A 135 -1.10 -16.60 -6.37
CA ASP A 135 -2.27 -16.20 -5.60
C ASP A 135 -2.02 -14.94 -4.75
N ALA A 136 -1.32 -13.93 -5.34
CA ALA A 136 -1.12 -12.64 -4.70
C ALA A 136 -2.47 -11.93 -4.48
N ASN A 137 -2.62 -11.25 -3.35
CA ASN A 137 -3.84 -10.53 -2.99
C ASN A 137 -3.94 -9.16 -3.66
N GLY A 138 -2.85 -8.71 -4.28
CA GLY A 138 -2.73 -7.45 -4.99
C GLY A 138 -1.30 -7.20 -5.42
N ILE A 139 -1.04 -5.97 -5.84
CA ILE A 139 0.27 -5.51 -6.29
C ILE A 139 0.71 -4.32 -5.43
N LYS A 140 1.95 -4.32 -4.98
CA LYS A 140 2.60 -3.16 -4.37
C LYS A 140 3.30 -2.36 -5.46
N LEU A 141 2.97 -1.08 -5.55
CA LEU A 141 3.69 -0.12 -6.40
C LEU A 141 4.34 0.96 -5.56
N SER A 142 5.54 1.38 -5.96
CA SER A 142 6.17 2.57 -5.40
C SER A 142 5.52 3.83 -5.97
N THR A 143 5.57 4.93 -5.23
CA THR A 143 5.03 6.24 -5.66
C THR A 143 5.62 6.73 -6.98
N ASN A 144 6.89 6.44 -7.19
CA ASN A 144 7.55 6.61 -8.49
C ASN A 144 8.61 5.53 -8.72
N VAL A 145 9.02 5.36 -9.96
CA VAL A 145 10.23 4.64 -10.33
C VAL A 145 11.04 5.54 -11.28
N TYR A 146 12.14 6.08 -10.78
CA TYR A 146 12.98 7.04 -11.54
C TYR A 146 12.20 8.25 -12.08
N GLY A 147 11.25 8.78 -11.31
CA GLY A 147 10.41 9.91 -11.70
C GLY A 147 9.22 9.57 -12.59
N GLN A 148 8.99 8.29 -12.86
CA GLN A 148 7.80 7.80 -13.56
C GLN A 148 6.70 7.52 -12.54
N TYR A 149 5.60 8.24 -12.61
CA TYR A 149 4.47 8.18 -11.69
C TYR A 149 3.26 7.48 -12.30
N LEU A 150 2.36 6.96 -11.47
CA LEU A 150 1.05 6.49 -11.93
C LEU A 150 0.33 7.61 -12.69
N GLY A 151 -0.15 7.29 -13.90
CA GLY A 151 -0.70 8.26 -14.85
C GLY A 151 0.25 8.58 -16.02
N ASP A 152 1.53 8.18 -15.94
CA ASP A 152 2.43 8.22 -17.08
C ASP A 152 1.94 7.23 -18.16
N PRO A 153 1.78 7.65 -19.42
CA PRO A 153 1.34 6.77 -20.51
C PRO A 153 2.22 5.54 -20.73
N ALA A 154 3.50 5.59 -20.36
CA ALA A 154 4.38 4.42 -20.43
C ALA A 154 3.92 3.26 -19.53
N LEU A 155 3.12 3.52 -18.48
CA LEU A 155 2.56 2.53 -17.60
C LEU A 155 1.17 2.01 -18.04
N ASP A 156 0.58 2.54 -19.10
CA ASP A 156 -0.80 2.25 -19.49
C ASP A 156 -1.00 0.74 -19.76
N SER A 157 -0.07 0.08 -20.46
CA SER A 157 -0.17 -1.37 -20.70
C SER A 157 -0.12 -2.21 -19.41
N LEU A 158 0.65 -1.80 -18.43
CA LEU A 158 0.62 -2.44 -17.10
C LEU A 158 -0.71 -2.18 -16.40
N MET A 159 -1.23 -0.95 -16.44
CA MET A 159 -2.52 -0.62 -15.83
C MET A 159 -3.67 -1.39 -16.47
N GLU A 160 -3.65 -1.63 -17.79
CA GLU A 160 -4.62 -2.49 -18.48
C GLU A 160 -4.62 -3.92 -17.93
N VAL A 161 -3.44 -4.53 -17.83
CA VAL A 161 -3.28 -5.91 -17.32
C VAL A 161 -3.75 -6.03 -15.87
N LEU A 162 -3.47 -5.02 -15.03
CA LEU A 162 -3.92 -4.97 -13.63
C LEU A 162 -5.44 -4.75 -13.55
N ASN A 163 -5.99 -3.90 -14.43
CA ASN A 163 -7.42 -3.63 -14.49
C ASN A 163 -8.23 -4.87 -14.92
N GLU A 164 -7.76 -5.65 -15.91
CA GLU A 164 -8.37 -6.90 -16.30
C GLU A 164 -8.50 -7.91 -15.15
N ARG A 165 -7.56 -7.87 -14.21
CA ARG A 165 -7.52 -8.74 -13.02
C ARG A 165 -8.19 -8.12 -11.80
N SER A 166 -8.79 -6.94 -11.95
CA SER A 166 -9.39 -6.20 -10.83
C SER A 166 -8.43 -6.06 -9.64
N ALA A 167 -7.16 -5.80 -9.93
CA ALA A 167 -6.11 -5.80 -8.93
C ALA A 167 -6.31 -4.71 -7.87
N VAL A 168 -6.00 -5.05 -6.62
CA VAL A 168 -5.78 -4.09 -5.54
C VAL A 168 -4.33 -3.62 -5.62
N ILE A 169 -4.12 -2.32 -5.63
CA ILE A 169 -2.79 -1.70 -5.61
C ILE A 169 -2.55 -1.14 -4.22
N ILE A 170 -1.52 -1.61 -3.53
CA ILE A 170 -0.99 -0.96 -2.33
C ILE A 170 0.13 -0.03 -2.77
N LEU A 171 -0.08 1.27 -2.63
CA LEU A 171 0.93 2.27 -2.92
C LEU A 171 1.89 2.39 -1.72
N HIS A 172 3.19 2.54 -1.97
CA HIS A 172 4.18 2.79 -0.93
C HIS A 172 5.14 3.90 -1.36
N PRO A 173 5.41 4.89 -0.51
CA PRO A 173 6.35 5.95 -0.83
C PRO A 173 7.78 5.43 -1.00
N CYS A 174 8.54 6.17 -1.79
CA CYS A 174 9.97 6.00 -1.97
C CYS A 174 10.60 7.38 -2.21
N LYS A 175 11.92 7.42 -2.33
CA LYS A 175 12.66 8.65 -2.64
C LYS A 175 12.10 9.34 -3.89
N PRO A 176 11.75 10.63 -3.82
CA PRO A 176 11.37 11.41 -5.01
C PRO A 176 12.46 11.38 -6.09
N SER A 177 12.08 11.44 -7.35
CA SER A 177 13.05 11.52 -8.44
C SER A 177 12.60 12.55 -9.49
N PRO A 178 13.44 13.57 -9.82
CA PRO A 178 14.73 13.87 -9.18
C PRO A 178 14.58 14.42 -7.75
N TYR A 179 15.59 14.19 -6.91
CA TYR A 179 15.65 14.70 -5.54
C TYR A 179 16.97 15.44 -5.30
N ASN A 180 16.91 16.55 -4.57
CA ASN A 180 18.10 17.25 -4.14
C ASN A 180 18.58 16.71 -2.78
N ASP A 181 19.62 15.89 -2.78
CA ASP A 181 20.17 15.24 -1.59
C ASP A 181 20.75 16.22 -0.53
N ASP A 182 20.88 17.50 -0.86
CA ASP A 182 21.26 18.54 0.12
C ASP A 182 20.05 19.08 0.93
N LEU A 183 18.82 18.77 0.49
CA LEU A 183 17.61 19.07 1.26
C LEU A 183 17.49 18.09 2.42
N MET A 184 17.23 18.61 3.62
CA MET A 184 17.05 17.81 4.84
C MET A 184 18.18 16.78 5.05
N LYS A 185 19.42 17.15 4.72
CA LYS A 185 20.57 16.25 4.78
C LYS A 185 20.71 15.57 6.14
N GLY A 186 20.79 14.23 6.13
CA GLY A 186 20.88 13.42 7.35
C GLY A 186 19.54 13.18 8.06
N VAL A 187 18.43 13.65 7.49
CA VAL A 187 17.07 13.34 7.96
C VAL A 187 16.48 12.21 7.11
N PRO A 188 15.97 11.13 7.71
CA PRO A 188 15.31 10.06 6.96
C PRO A 188 14.12 10.58 6.16
N LEU A 189 13.96 10.14 4.91
CA LEU A 189 12.87 10.59 4.03
C LEU A 189 11.49 10.26 4.60
N ALA A 190 11.39 9.19 5.37
CA ALA A 190 10.17 8.78 6.06
C ALA A 190 9.61 9.84 7.03
N MET A 191 10.44 10.78 7.53
CA MET A 191 9.96 11.83 8.44
C MET A 191 9.03 12.85 7.75
N SER A 192 9.22 13.14 6.48
CA SER A 192 8.50 14.21 5.77
C SER A 192 8.28 13.91 4.30
N GLU A 193 9.34 13.56 3.57
CA GLU A 193 9.32 13.43 2.12
C GLU A 193 8.34 12.36 1.63
N TYR A 194 8.18 11.26 2.37
CA TYR A 194 7.23 10.20 2.03
C TYR A 194 5.79 10.70 1.94
N LEU A 195 5.39 11.62 2.82
CA LEU A 195 4.04 12.20 2.76
C LEU A 195 3.89 13.12 1.54
N ALA A 196 4.90 13.93 1.25
CA ALA A 196 4.92 14.80 0.06
C ALA A 196 4.88 13.97 -1.22
N GLU A 197 5.66 12.88 -1.27
CA GLU A 197 5.78 12.02 -2.43
C GLU A 197 4.49 11.21 -2.69
N THR A 198 3.88 10.65 -1.64
CA THR A 198 2.56 10.02 -1.74
C THR A 198 1.53 10.99 -2.30
N THR A 199 1.49 12.22 -1.78
CA THR A 199 0.56 13.25 -2.26
C THR A 199 0.80 13.59 -3.73
N ARG A 200 2.06 13.71 -4.15
CA ARG A 200 2.43 13.95 -5.56
C ARG A 200 1.95 12.82 -6.46
N ALA A 201 2.24 11.57 -6.09
CA ALA A 201 1.89 10.40 -6.89
C ALA A 201 0.36 10.27 -7.07
N VAL A 202 -0.40 10.40 -5.99
CA VAL A 202 -1.87 10.30 -6.05
C VAL A 202 -2.47 11.49 -6.79
N SER A 203 -1.93 12.69 -6.61
CA SER A 203 -2.38 13.87 -7.38
C SER A 203 -2.14 13.70 -8.87
N ASN A 204 -0.98 13.16 -9.27
CA ASN A 204 -0.68 12.84 -10.66
C ASN A 204 -1.65 11.80 -11.22
N MET A 205 -1.90 10.72 -10.48
CA MET A 205 -2.85 9.68 -10.86
C MET A 205 -4.27 10.25 -11.10
N ILE A 206 -4.75 11.11 -10.19
CA ILE A 206 -6.06 11.76 -10.29
C ILE A 206 -6.15 12.67 -11.52
N THR A 207 -5.15 13.53 -11.73
CA THR A 207 -5.15 14.49 -12.86
C THR A 207 -5.06 13.82 -14.22
N HIS A 208 -4.59 12.57 -14.27
CA HIS A 208 -4.56 11.74 -15.50
C HIS A 208 -5.75 10.78 -15.60
N ASN A 209 -6.76 10.91 -14.73
CA ASN A 209 -7.98 10.09 -14.72
C ASN A 209 -7.69 8.58 -14.73
N VAL A 210 -6.67 8.12 -13.99
CA VAL A 210 -6.25 6.70 -14.00
C VAL A 210 -7.40 5.78 -13.61
N LEU A 211 -8.13 6.09 -12.53
CA LEU A 211 -9.20 5.21 -12.04
C LEU A 211 -10.49 5.30 -12.88
N SER A 212 -10.67 6.32 -13.71
CA SER A 212 -11.73 6.35 -14.72
C SER A 212 -11.36 5.55 -15.96
N ARG A 213 -10.07 5.60 -16.38
CA ARG A 213 -9.57 4.78 -17.49
C ARG A 213 -9.50 3.29 -17.16
N TYR A 214 -9.21 2.98 -15.88
CA TYR A 214 -9.04 1.61 -15.37
C TYR A 214 -10.01 1.36 -14.19
N PRO A 215 -11.31 1.19 -14.48
CA PRO A 215 -12.37 1.26 -13.47
C PRO A 215 -12.43 0.06 -12.51
N ASN A 216 -11.72 -1.02 -12.79
CA ASN A 216 -11.66 -2.18 -11.89
C ASN A 216 -10.53 -2.09 -10.85
N LEU A 217 -9.63 -1.11 -10.99
CA LEU A 217 -8.55 -0.89 -10.03
C LEU A 217 -9.05 -0.23 -8.74
N ARG A 218 -8.44 -0.57 -7.65
CA ARG A 218 -8.60 0.06 -6.34
C ARG A 218 -7.23 0.29 -5.75
N VAL A 219 -7.02 1.46 -5.16
CA VAL A 219 -5.70 1.88 -4.67
C VAL A 219 -5.78 2.16 -3.18
N VAL A 220 -4.92 1.51 -2.41
CA VAL A 220 -4.69 1.79 -1.00
C VAL A 220 -3.55 2.80 -0.89
N VAL A 221 -3.87 3.97 -0.38
CA VAL A 221 -2.94 5.10 -0.17
C VAL A 221 -2.43 5.04 1.26
N PRO A 222 -1.11 5.01 1.49
CA PRO A 222 -0.54 4.83 2.82
C PRO A 222 -0.59 6.11 3.67
N HIS A 223 -0.27 5.93 4.96
CA HIS A 223 -0.01 6.99 5.93
C HIS A 223 -1.15 8.01 6.07
N CYS A 224 -2.37 7.49 6.28
CA CYS A 224 -3.57 8.31 6.47
C CYS A 224 -3.77 9.33 5.32
N GLY A 225 -3.50 8.91 4.06
CA GLY A 225 -3.66 9.76 2.88
C GLY A 225 -2.66 10.91 2.77
N ALA A 226 -1.62 10.94 3.62
CA ALA A 226 -0.56 11.95 3.56
C ALA A 226 -1.11 13.39 3.62
N TYR A 227 -0.81 14.25 2.63
CA TYR A 227 -1.32 15.63 2.55
C TYR A 227 -2.56 15.77 1.63
N LEU A 228 -3.15 14.67 1.15
CA LEU A 228 -4.31 14.71 0.25
C LEU A 228 -5.51 15.48 0.80
N PRO A 229 -5.85 15.40 2.10
CA PRO A 229 -6.96 16.19 2.64
C PRO A 229 -6.80 17.71 2.46
N LEU A 230 -5.57 18.20 2.37
CA LEU A 230 -5.27 19.60 2.09
C LEU A 230 -5.13 19.86 0.57
N ALA A 231 -4.56 18.90 -0.17
CA ALA A 231 -4.30 19.05 -1.60
C ALA A 231 -5.56 18.97 -2.45
N ILE A 232 -6.44 17.98 -2.20
CA ILE A 232 -7.63 17.72 -3.02
C ILE A 232 -8.60 18.90 -3.05
N PRO A 233 -9.02 19.52 -1.91
CA PRO A 233 -9.90 20.68 -1.94
C PRO A 233 -9.31 21.84 -2.72
N ARG A 234 -7.99 22.09 -2.59
CA ARG A 234 -7.29 23.11 -3.36
C ARG A 234 -7.29 22.80 -4.86
N MET A 235 -6.98 21.56 -5.24
CA MET A 235 -6.98 21.13 -6.64
C MET A 235 -8.37 21.28 -7.27
N LYS A 236 -9.41 20.81 -6.59
CA LYS A 236 -10.83 20.99 -7.01
C LYS A 236 -11.18 22.45 -7.21
N SER A 237 -10.76 23.32 -6.31
CA SER A 237 -11.05 24.77 -6.36
C SER A 237 -10.38 25.48 -7.56
N ILE A 238 -9.16 25.04 -7.94
CA ILE A 238 -8.39 25.66 -9.03
C ILE A 238 -8.75 25.04 -10.38
N HIS A 239 -9.17 23.78 -10.41
CA HIS A 239 -9.38 23.00 -11.64
C HIS A 239 -10.23 23.75 -12.70
N PRO A 240 -11.39 24.39 -12.39
CA PRO A 240 -12.15 25.08 -13.42
C PRO A 240 -11.39 26.19 -14.14
N ALA A 241 -10.52 26.91 -13.43
CA ALA A 241 -9.73 27.98 -14.02
C ALA A 241 -8.63 27.45 -14.95
N VAL A 242 -7.90 26.40 -14.53
CA VAL A 242 -6.83 25.82 -15.36
C VAL A 242 -7.39 25.01 -16.53
N GLN A 243 -8.59 24.42 -16.38
CA GLN A 243 -9.31 23.75 -17.45
C GLN A 243 -9.77 24.76 -18.52
N ASN A 244 -10.38 25.88 -18.11
CA ASN A 244 -10.76 26.95 -19.04
C ASN A 244 -9.56 27.57 -19.77
N ALA A 245 -8.40 27.57 -19.16
CA ALA A 245 -7.15 28.00 -19.79
C ALA A 245 -6.54 26.93 -20.72
N GLY A 246 -7.14 25.76 -20.85
CA GLY A 246 -6.62 24.65 -21.67
C GLY A 246 -5.34 23.98 -21.13
N LEU A 247 -5.02 24.16 -19.84
CA LEU A 247 -3.80 23.65 -19.22
C LEU A 247 -3.98 22.23 -18.68
N VAL A 248 -5.20 21.87 -18.27
CA VAL A 248 -5.55 20.55 -17.74
C VAL A 248 -6.88 20.12 -18.37
N GLY A 249 -7.04 18.84 -18.65
CA GLY A 249 -8.29 18.27 -19.12
C GLY A 249 -9.37 18.20 -18.05
N ASP A 250 -10.49 17.59 -18.40
CA ASP A 250 -11.54 17.27 -17.43
C ASP A 250 -11.04 16.22 -16.43
N ILE A 251 -11.44 16.32 -15.16
CA ILE A 251 -11.11 15.38 -14.09
C ILE A 251 -12.39 14.86 -13.47
N ASP A 252 -12.61 13.56 -13.55
CA ASP A 252 -13.71 12.86 -12.91
C ASP A 252 -13.38 12.63 -11.41
N TRP A 253 -13.53 13.68 -10.63
CA TRP A 253 -13.18 13.68 -9.21
C TRP A 253 -13.87 12.59 -8.41
N ASP A 254 -15.15 12.34 -8.68
CA ASP A 254 -15.95 11.42 -7.88
C ASP A 254 -15.50 9.98 -8.13
N THR A 255 -15.29 9.57 -9.40
CA THR A 255 -14.74 8.25 -9.71
C THR A 255 -13.34 8.09 -9.18
N GLN A 256 -12.46 9.11 -9.30
CA GLN A 256 -11.11 9.02 -8.77
C GLN A 256 -11.11 8.81 -7.26
N LEU A 257 -11.88 9.58 -6.50
CA LEU A 257 -11.88 9.52 -5.04
C LEU A 257 -12.60 8.28 -4.50
N SER A 258 -13.69 7.84 -5.12
CA SER A 258 -14.48 6.68 -4.68
C SER A 258 -13.74 5.33 -4.75
N ARG A 259 -12.56 5.28 -5.40
CA ARG A 259 -11.74 4.06 -5.53
C ARG A 259 -10.45 4.12 -4.75
N LEU A 260 -10.23 5.19 -3.99
CA LEU A 260 -9.11 5.33 -3.07
C LEU A 260 -9.50 4.84 -1.68
N TYR A 261 -8.68 3.99 -1.14
CA TYR A 261 -8.72 3.53 0.25
C TYR A 261 -7.49 4.07 0.96
N TYR A 262 -7.55 4.17 2.29
CA TYR A 262 -6.47 4.82 3.03
C TYR A 262 -6.11 4.00 4.26
N ASP A 263 -4.85 3.60 4.37
CA ASP A 263 -4.41 2.97 5.61
C ASP A 263 -4.10 4.00 6.70
N LEU A 264 -4.20 3.55 7.92
CA LEU A 264 -3.98 4.36 9.12
C LEU A 264 -2.59 4.11 9.74
N ALA A 265 -1.58 3.76 8.93
CA ALA A 265 -0.21 3.66 9.40
C ALA A 265 0.36 5.02 9.81
N GLY A 266 1.35 5.02 10.70
CA GLY A 266 2.05 6.23 11.12
C GLY A 266 1.46 6.93 12.34
N ALA A 267 1.45 8.26 12.33
CA ALA A 267 0.96 9.11 13.43
C ALA A 267 -0.49 9.54 13.20
N VAL A 268 -1.43 8.67 13.56
CA VAL A 268 -2.86 8.87 13.34
C VAL A 268 -3.56 9.28 14.63
N SER A 269 -4.51 10.19 14.51
CA SER A 269 -5.36 10.70 15.59
C SER A 269 -6.77 11.01 15.06
N ILE A 270 -7.76 11.16 15.94
CA ILE A 270 -9.12 11.52 15.52
C ILE A 270 -9.15 12.80 14.66
N PRO A 271 -8.44 13.89 14.98
CA PRO A 271 -8.39 15.06 14.10
C PRO A 271 -7.87 14.76 12.70
N THR A 272 -6.83 13.91 12.55
CA THR A 272 -6.31 13.54 11.22
C THR A 272 -7.29 12.66 10.45
N ILE A 273 -7.97 11.72 11.12
CA ILE A 273 -9.04 10.91 10.51
C ILE A 273 -10.20 11.79 10.05
N LYS A 274 -10.68 12.71 10.89
CA LYS A 274 -11.75 13.64 10.51
C LYS A 274 -11.37 14.55 9.34
N MET A 275 -10.10 14.92 9.25
CA MET A 275 -9.60 15.62 8.07
C MET A 275 -9.66 14.72 6.83
N MET A 276 -9.34 13.43 6.94
CA MET A 276 -9.52 12.47 5.85
C MET A 276 -10.97 12.36 5.39
N LEU A 277 -11.94 12.37 6.31
CA LEU A 277 -13.36 12.30 6.00
C LEU A 277 -13.89 13.50 5.20
N THR A 278 -13.08 14.54 4.98
CA THR A 278 -13.42 15.62 4.02
C THR A 278 -13.26 15.20 2.55
N ILE A 279 -12.59 14.08 2.28
CA ILE A 279 -12.30 13.57 0.93
C ILE A 279 -12.66 12.10 0.74
N THR A 280 -13.09 11.41 1.79
CA THR A 280 -13.45 9.98 1.76
C THR A 280 -14.50 9.65 2.83
N GLU A 281 -14.91 8.38 2.88
CA GLU A 281 -15.89 7.85 3.84
C GLU A 281 -15.21 6.84 4.80
N PRO A 282 -15.78 6.55 5.99
CA PRO A 282 -15.20 5.61 6.95
C PRO A 282 -15.02 4.18 6.42
N ASN A 283 -15.83 3.75 5.44
CA ASN A 283 -15.71 2.44 4.78
C ASN A 283 -14.48 2.31 3.87
N HIS A 284 -13.75 3.39 3.62
CA HIS A 284 -12.48 3.42 2.88
C HIS A 284 -11.24 3.48 3.78
N LEU A 285 -11.42 3.52 5.11
CA LEU A 285 -10.32 3.51 6.06
C LEU A 285 -9.92 2.08 6.42
N LEU A 286 -8.62 1.82 6.50
CA LEU A 286 -8.02 0.51 6.75
C LEU A 286 -6.97 0.63 7.86
N TYR A 287 -6.81 -0.39 8.70
CA TYR A 287 -5.73 -0.37 9.67
C TYR A 287 -4.40 -0.76 9.01
N GLY A 288 -3.33 0.00 9.27
CA GLY A 288 -1.96 -0.28 8.88
C GLY A 288 -0.99 -0.04 10.04
N SER A 289 0.03 -0.88 10.20
CA SER A 289 1.00 -0.82 11.29
C SER A 289 2.34 -0.20 10.91
N ASP A 290 2.76 -0.38 9.67
CA ASP A 290 4.12 -0.10 9.20
C ASP A 290 5.19 -0.97 9.89
N TYR A 291 4.81 -2.21 10.27
CA TYR A 291 5.73 -3.19 10.84
C TYR A 291 6.73 -3.67 9.77
N PRO A 292 8.02 -3.84 10.06
CA PRO A 292 8.69 -3.79 11.36
C PRO A 292 9.40 -2.45 11.67
N TYR A 293 9.09 -1.36 10.94
CA TYR A 293 9.71 -0.04 11.19
C TYR A 293 9.28 0.57 12.54
N VAL A 294 8.19 0.08 13.10
CA VAL A 294 7.72 0.44 14.45
C VAL A 294 7.74 -0.81 15.35
N ALA A 295 8.34 -0.68 16.54
CA ALA A 295 8.47 -1.78 17.49
C ALA A 295 7.10 -2.29 17.98
N ALA A 296 6.97 -3.60 18.21
CA ALA A 296 5.71 -4.26 18.52
C ALA A 296 5.01 -3.71 19.78
N ASP A 297 5.77 -3.37 20.83
CA ASP A 297 5.22 -2.78 22.06
C ASP A 297 4.66 -1.37 21.83
N VAL A 298 5.27 -0.60 20.93
CA VAL A 298 4.77 0.71 20.50
C VAL A 298 3.50 0.53 19.67
N LEU A 299 3.49 -0.41 18.73
CA LEU A 299 2.32 -0.72 17.90
C LEU A 299 1.14 -1.19 18.75
N LYS A 300 1.37 -2.05 19.73
CA LYS A 300 0.34 -2.49 20.70
C LYS A 300 -0.33 -1.31 21.39
N ARG A 301 0.48 -0.36 21.90
CA ARG A 301 -0.04 0.85 22.55
C ARG A 301 -0.82 1.73 21.57
N LYS A 302 -0.26 1.98 20.39
CA LYS A 302 -0.91 2.80 19.33
C LYS A 302 -2.25 2.21 18.91
N LEU A 303 -2.29 0.90 18.64
CA LEU A 303 -3.53 0.19 18.29
C LEU A 303 -4.59 0.32 19.39
N GLY A 304 -4.18 0.12 20.65
CA GLY A 304 -5.08 0.25 21.81
C GLY A 304 -5.65 1.68 21.93
N ILE A 305 -4.80 2.69 21.80
CA ILE A 305 -5.21 4.11 21.83
C ILE A 305 -6.15 4.42 20.65
N LEU A 306 -5.76 4.07 19.43
CA LEU A 306 -6.58 4.32 18.25
C LEU A 306 -7.96 3.67 18.37
N ARG A 307 -8.02 2.41 18.86
CA ARG A 307 -9.30 1.72 19.07
C ARG A 307 -10.19 2.43 20.08
N MET A 308 -9.62 2.86 21.21
CA MET A 308 -10.36 3.60 22.24
C MET A 308 -10.84 4.95 21.73
N ASP A 309 -9.99 5.68 21.01
CA ASP A 309 -10.33 6.99 20.46
C ASP A 309 -11.47 6.88 19.42
N LEU A 310 -11.42 5.88 18.53
CA LEU A 310 -12.48 5.60 17.58
C LEU A 310 -13.79 5.23 18.25
N LEU A 311 -13.76 4.40 19.31
CA LEU A 311 -14.96 4.00 20.07
C LEU A 311 -15.60 5.17 20.83
N ASN A 312 -14.80 6.16 21.23
CA ASN A 312 -15.28 7.36 21.93
C ASN A 312 -15.76 8.48 20.99
N ASP A 313 -15.57 8.36 19.69
CA ASP A 313 -16.04 9.32 18.69
C ASP A 313 -17.38 8.86 18.11
N GLU A 314 -18.44 9.65 18.30
CA GLU A 314 -19.82 9.28 17.91
C GLU A 314 -19.97 8.97 16.42
N GLU A 315 -19.19 9.65 15.55
CA GLU A 315 -19.23 9.46 14.10
C GLU A 315 -18.47 8.18 13.66
N LEU A 316 -17.37 7.86 14.35
CA LEU A 316 -16.47 6.77 13.96
C LEU A 316 -16.73 5.45 14.70
N ALA A 317 -17.34 5.49 15.88
CA ALA A 317 -17.62 4.30 16.69
C ALA A 317 -18.35 3.17 15.92
N PRO A 318 -19.33 3.44 15.04
CA PRO A 318 -20.00 2.40 14.27
C PRO A 318 -19.08 1.64 13.29
N TYR A 319 -17.95 2.24 12.89
CA TYR A 319 -17.05 1.73 11.84
C TYR A 319 -15.78 1.06 12.39
N VAL A 320 -15.64 0.94 13.69
CA VAL A 320 -14.40 0.41 14.31
C VAL A 320 -14.04 -0.98 13.76
N ASP A 321 -14.98 -1.91 13.74
CA ASP A 321 -14.74 -3.25 13.19
C ASP A 321 -14.51 -3.25 11.67
N ASP A 322 -15.12 -2.30 10.96
CA ASP A 322 -14.95 -2.15 9.53
C ASP A 322 -13.54 -1.65 9.22
N ILE A 323 -13.04 -0.64 9.93
CA ILE A 323 -11.69 -0.09 9.81
C ILE A 323 -10.63 -1.16 10.17
N PHE A 324 -10.85 -1.93 11.23
CA PHE A 324 -9.88 -2.94 11.69
C PHE A 324 -9.90 -4.26 10.91
N GLY A 325 -10.76 -4.41 9.90
CA GLY A 325 -10.72 -5.63 9.10
C GLY A 325 -11.73 -5.74 7.97
N LYS A 326 -13.02 -5.46 8.22
CA LYS A 326 -14.07 -5.77 7.25
C LYS A 326 -13.94 -4.95 5.96
N ASN A 327 -13.49 -3.69 6.01
CA ASN A 327 -13.30 -2.85 4.83
C ASN A 327 -12.30 -3.48 3.86
N PHE A 328 -11.17 -3.99 4.34
CA PHE A 328 -10.19 -4.64 3.48
C PHE A 328 -10.71 -5.97 2.89
N LEU A 329 -11.49 -6.73 3.67
CA LEU A 329 -12.11 -7.93 3.15
C LEU A 329 -13.13 -7.64 2.04
N LYS A 330 -13.94 -6.58 2.17
CA LYS A 330 -14.82 -6.09 1.11
C LYS A 330 -14.02 -5.64 -0.11
N LEU A 331 -12.93 -4.88 0.11
CA LEU A 331 -12.03 -4.44 -0.95
C LEU A 331 -11.47 -5.61 -1.76
N LEU A 332 -11.00 -6.67 -1.10
CA LEU A 332 -10.47 -7.87 -1.78
C LEU A 332 -11.54 -8.62 -2.59
N ARG A 333 -12.81 -8.60 -2.15
CA ARG A 333 -13.93 -9.26 -2.82
C ARG A 333 -14.59 -8.43 -3.90
N ASN A 334 -14.15 -7.19 -4.08
CA ASN A 334 -14.81 -6.21 -4.95
C ASN A 334 -16.27 -5.94 -4.54
N GLU A 335 -16.56 -5.98 -3.24
CA GLU A 335 -17.85 -5.64 -2.64
C GLU A 335 -17.85 -4.14 -2.30
N GLN A 336 -18.85 -3.39 -2.77
CA GLN A 336 -19.02 -1.96 -2.45
C GLN A 336 -19.89 -1.76 -1.21
#